data_05985b614753ab559f623d2eac7394d4
#
_entry.id   05985b614753ab559f623d2eac7394d4
#
_cell.length_a   1.000
_cell.length_b   1.000
_cell.length_c   1.000
_cell.angle_alpha   90.00
_cell.angle_beta   90.00
_cell.angle_gamma   90.00
#
_symmetry.space_group_name_H-M   'P 1'
#
loop_
_entity.id
_entity.type
_entity.pdbx_description
1 polymer ?
#
loop_
_entity_poly.entity_id
_entity_poly.type
_entity_poly.pdbx_seq_one_letter_code
_entity_poly.pdbx_strand_id
1 'polypeptide(L)'
;MGRRAESVKFNSTVTSSRRKCRKAHFGAHSTQRRVLMSANLSKDLQQKYNVRSMPIRKDDEVTIVRGSFKNREGRVTQCYRKKFVIHVERVVKEKVNGAAVPVGIHPSKVVITKLKLDKDRKKILERKNRAIGDKNKGKFTEADVAMANVD
;
A
#
# COMPACT_ATOMS: atom_id res chain seq x y z
N MET A 1 17.54 10.78 -28.93
CA MET A 1 16.45 10.14 -28.11
C MET A 1 16.86 8.70 -27.81
N GLY A 2 17.36 8.45 -26.58
CA GLY A 2 17.80 7.12 -26.17
C GLY A 2 16.58 6.21 -25.96
N ARG A 3 16.55 5.06 -26.65
CA ARG A 3 15.58 3.99 -26.39
C ARG A 3 15.76 3.54 -24.94
N ARG A 4 14.71 3.63 -24.12
CA ARG A 4 14.71 2.95 -22.82
C ARG A 4 14.94 1.47 -23.08
N ALA A 5 15.99 0.91 -22.50
CA ALA A 5 16.21 -0.53 -22.52
C ALA A 5 14.92 -1.21 -22.03
N GLU A 6 14.29 -2.01 -22.88
CA GLU A 6 13.13 -2.80 -22.52
C GLU A 6 13.57 -3.75 -21.41
N SER A 7 12.98 -3.59 -20.21
CA SER A 7 13.26 -4.50 -19.12
C SER A 7 12.76 -5.89 -19.50
N VAL A 8 13.69 -6.79 -19.80
CA VAL A 8 13.36 -8.19 -20.09
C VAL A 8 12.70 -8.80 -18.86
N LYS A 9 11.48 -9.28 -19.02
CA LYS A 9 10.73 -9.90 -17.93
C LYS A 9 11.14 -11.36 -17.80
N PHE A 10 11.83 -11.69 -16.72
CA PHE A 10 12.24 -13.05 -16.42
C PHE A 10 11.12 -13.89 -15.78
N ASN A 11 10.14 -13.26 -15.13
CA ASN A 11 9.06 -13.96 -14.45
C ASN A 11 7.83 -14.09 -15.38
N SER A 12 7.44 -15.33 -15.69
CA SER A 12 6.30 -15.67 -16.53
C SER A 12 4.93 -15.22 -15.95
N THR A 13 4.85 -15.02 -14.63
CA THR A 13 3.62 -14.55 -13.96
C THR A 13 3.42 -13.04 -14.08
N VAL A 14 4.45 -12.28 -14.46
CA VAL A 14 4.37 -10.84 -14.64
C VAL A 14 4.01 -10.51 -16.07
N THR A 15 2.95 -9.73 -16.26
CA THR A 15 2.48 -9.27 -17.58
C THR A 15 2.56 -7.75 -17.69
N SER A 16 2.88 -7.24 -18.89
CA SER A 16 2.75 -5.82 -19.24
C SER A 16 1.51 -5.51 -20.07
N SER A 17 0.75 -6.53 -20.43
CA SER A 17 -0.49 -6.34 -21.19
C SER A 17 -1.49 -5.56 -20.36
N ARG A 18 -1.91 -4.38 -20.84
CA ARG A 18 -2.92 -3.55 -20.18
C ARG A 18 -4.22 -4.30 -19.95
N ARG A 19 -4.67 -5.09 -20.93
CA ARG A 19 -5.89 -5.90 -20.83
C ARG A 19 -5.80 -6.90 -19.67
N LYS A 20 -4.71 -7.66 -19.58
CA LYS A 20 -4.49 -8.64 -18.50
C LYS A 20 -4.39 -7.98 -17.13
N CYS A 21 -3.65 -6.87 -17.02
CA CYS A 21 -3.54 -6.11 -15.77
C CYS A 21 -4.88 -5.57 -15.29
N ARG A 22 -5.70 -5.02 -16.20
CA ARG A 22 -7.05 -4.53 -15.87
C ARG A 22 -7.97 -5.67 -15.47
N LYS A 23 -7.95 -6.79 -16.18
CA LYS A 23 -8.72 -7.98 -15.82
C LYS A 23 -8.36 -8.48 -14.42
N ALA A 24 -7.06 -8.59 -14.11
CA ALA A 24 -6.58 -9.01 -12.79
C ALA A 24 -7.00 -8.03 -11.68
N HIS A 25 -6.94 -6.71 -11.94
CA HIS A 25 -7.36 -5.70 -10.97
C HIS A 25 -8.85 -5.77 -10.66
N PHE A 26 -9.71 -5.72 -11.67
CA PHE A 26 -11.16 -5.70 -11.48
C PHE A 26 -11.75 -7.06 -11.13
N GLY A 27 -11.11 -8.15 -11.55
CA GLY A 27 -11.46 -9.53 -11.17
C GLY A 27 -10.90 -9.99 -9.83
N ALA A 28 -10.13 -9.16 -9.13
CA ALA A 28 -9.52 -9.52 -7.86
C ALA A 28 -10.58 -9.83 -6.79
N HIS A 29 -10.38 -10.91 -6.03
CA HIS A 29 -11.22 -11.24 -4.89
C HIS A 29 -10.92 -10.34 -3.67
N SER A 30 -11.77 -10.37 -2.65
CA SER A 30 -11.72 -9.45 -1.51
C SER A 30 -10.35 -9.41 -0.80
N THR A 31 -9.68 -10.53 -0.64
CA THR A 31 -8.35 -10.59 0.00
C THR A 31 -7.29 -9.89 -0.84
N GLN A 32 -7.28 -10.09 -2.16
CA GLN A 32 -6.39 -9.36 -3.08
C GLN A 32 -6.70 -7.87 -3.10
N ARG A 33 -8.00 -7.50 -3.10
CA ARG A 33 -8.41 -6.09 -3.05
C ARG A 33 -7.94 -5.40 -1.77
N ARG A 34 -7.85 -6.10 -0.66
CA ARG A 34 -7.26 -5.57 0.57
C ARG A 34 -5.83 -5.08 0.34
N VAL A 35 -5.04 -5.85 -0.38
CA VAL A 35 -3.64 -5.50 -0.70
C VAL A 35 -3.57 -4.38 -1.74
N LEU A 36 -4.43 -4.43 -2.78
CA LEU A 36 -4.52 -3.38 -3.80
C LEU A 36 -4.94 -2.03 -3.20
N MET A 37 -5.77 -2.05 -2.16
CA MET A 37 -6.22 -0.88 -1.40
C MET A 37 -5.22 -0.50 -0.30
N SER A 38 -3.95 -0.41 -0.63
CA SER A 38 -2.91 0.08 0.28
C SER A 38 -2.73 1.59 0.12
N ALA A 39 -2.37 2.26 1.22
CA ALA A 39 -2.05 3.68 1.25
C ALA A 39 -0.62 3.89 1.78
N ASN A 40 0.00 5.00 1.38
CA ASN A 40 1.31 5.37 1.88
C ASN A 40 1.23 5.77 3.36
N LEU A 41 2.27 5.48 4.10
CA LEU A 41 2.47 5.99 5.45
C LEU A 41 3.01 7.43 5.41
N SER A 42 2.77 8.21 6.47
CA SER A 42 3.45 9.49 6.67
C SER A 42 4.97 9.30 6.71
N LYS A 43 5.72 10.35 6.43
CA LYS A 43 7.20 10.27 6.45
C LYS A 43 7.73 9.78 7.80
N ASP A 44 7.14 10.26 8.90
CA ASP A 44 7.52 9.87 10.26
C ASP A 44 7.29 8.37 10.52
N LEU A 45 6.13 7.85 10.08
CA LEU A 45 5.83 6.42 10.17
C LEU A 45 6.71 5.58 9.24
N GLN A 46 7.05 6.11 8.06
CA GLN A 46 7.99 5.43 7.15
C GLN A 46 9.38 5.30 7.76
N GLN A 47 9.88 6.33 8.43
CA GLN A 47 11.16 6.31 9.14
C GLN A 47 11.11 5.37 10.34
N LYS A 48 10.01 5.43 11.13
CA LYS A 48 9.83 4.59 12.31
C LYS A 48 9.79 3.09 12.01
N TYR A 49 9.07 2.70 10.97
CA TYR A 49 8.83 1.28 10.64
C TYR A 49 9.66 0.77 9.45
N ASN A 50 10.38 1.63 8.74
CA ASN A 50 11.06 1.33 7.49
C ASN A 50 10.14 0.68 6.43
N VAL A 51 8.87 1.07 6.43
CA VAL A 51 7.81 0.58 5.53
C VAL A 51 7.19 1.74 4.78
N ARG A 52 7.03 1.62 3.46
CA ARG A 52 6.47 2.68 2.62
C ARG A 52 4.94 2.76 2.67
N SER A 53 4.28 1.62 2.60
CA SER A 53 2.83 1.55 2.48
C SER A 53 2.26 0.36 3.22
N MET A 54 1.01 0.49 3.66
CA MET A 54 0.27 -0.55 4.36
C MET A 54 -1.15 -0.69 3.78
N PRO A 55 -1.74 -1.90 3.79
CA PRO A 55 -3.16 -2.06 3.53
C PRO A 55 -3.96 -1.21 4.52
N ILE A 56 -4.87 -0.40 3.98
CA ILE A 56 -5.69 0.47 4.80
C ILE A 56 -6.76 -0.34 5.56
N ARG A 57 -7.05 0.10 6.77
CA ARG A 57 -8.04 -0.55 7.63
C ARG A 57 -8.98 0.50 8.23
N LYS A 58 -10.17 0.05 8.64
CA LYS A 58 -11.04 0.82 9.53
C LYS A 58 -10.28 1.24 10.78
N ASP A 59 -10.58 2.43 11.29
CA ASP A 59 -9.97 3.09 12.44
C ASP A 59 -8.52 3.58 12.24
N ASP A 60 -7.96 3.52 11.03
CA ASP A 60 -6.74 4.25 10.70
C ASP A 60 -7.04 5.75 10.58
N GLU A 61 -6.15 6.60 11.07
CA GLU A 61 -6.23 8.05 10.81
C GLU A 61 -5.48 8.37 9.53
N VAL A 62 -6.11 9.16 8.67
CA VAL A 62 -5.59 9.47 7.34
C VAL A 62 -5.74 10.96 7.03
N THR A 63 -4.79 11.47 6.24
CA THR A 63 -4.88 12.81 5.62
C THR A 63 -5.11 12.65 4.13
N ILE A 64 -6.08 13.37 3.57
CA ILE A 64 -6.40 13.35 2.14
C ILE A 64 -5.44 14.30 1.41
N VAL A 65 -4.71 13.79 0.42
CA VAL A 65 -3.71 14.59 -0.31
C VAL A 65 -4.15 15.01 -1.71
N ARG A 66 -5.20 14.42 -2.26
CA ARG A 66 -5.72 14.71 -3.60
C ARG A 66 -7.23 14.84 -3.62
N GLY A 67 -7.73 15.67 -4.51
CA GLY A 67 -9.16 15.89 -4.75
C GLY A 67 -9.72 17.12 -4.04
N SER A 68 -11.04 17.31 -4.12
CA SER A 68 -11.74 18.47 -3.53
C SER A 68 -11.70 18.52 -2.00
N PHE A 69 -11.43 17.38 -1.35
CA PHE A 69 -11.27 17.26 0.10
C PHE A 69 -9.82 17.27 0.56
N LYS A 70 -8.91 17.77 -0.27
CA LYS A 70 -7.48 17.87 0.06
C LYS A 70 -7.26 18.55 1.41
N ASN A 71 -6.23 18.11 2.14
CA ASN A 71 -5.82 18.58 3.48
C ASN A 71 -6.84 18.31 4.60
N ARG A 72 -7.91 17.56 4.34
CA ARG A 72 -8.77 17.07 5.43
C ARG A 72 -8.18 15.82 6.07
N GLU A 73 -8.32 15.76 7.37
CA GLU A 73 -7.92 14.62 8.19
C GLU A 73 -9.14 13.96 8.81
N GLY A 74 -9.05 12.68 9.02
CA GLY A 74 -10.14 11.93 9.64
C GLY A 74 -9.82 10.46 9.80
N ARG A 75 -10.66 9.78 10.54
CA ARG A 75 -10.58 8.34 10.75
C ARG A 75 -11.31 7.61 9.63
N VAL A 76 -10.76 6.49 9.19
CA VAL A 76 -11.43 5.62 8.22
C VAL A 76 -12.61 4.92 8.89
N THR A 77 -13.82 5.18 8.43
CA THR A 77 -15.06 4.59 8.95
C THR A 77 -15.37 3.25 8.28
N GLN A 78 -15.10 3.15 6.99
CA GLN A 78 -15.37 1.95 6.20
C GLN A 78 -14.38 1.79 5.06
N CYS A 79 -13.97 0.52 4.79
CA CYS A 79 -13.25 0.12 3.59
C CYS A 79 -14.20 -0.62 2.66
N TYR A 80 -14.60 0.01 1.56
CA TYR A 80 -15.55 -0.55 0.60
C TYR A 80 -14.81 -1.24 -0.55
N ARG A 81 -14.39 -2.50 -0.34
CA ARG A 81 -13.54 -3.25 -1.28
C ARG A 81 -14.20 -3.48 -2.64
N LYS A 82 -15.53 -3.63 -2.69
CA LYS A 82 -16.26 -3.81 -3.95
C LYS A 82 -16.09 -2.63 -4.90
N LYS A 83 -16.01 -1.41 -4.36
CA LYS A 83 -15.86 -0.14 -5.11
C LYS A 83 -14.42 0.41 -5.11
N PHE A 84 -13.47 -0.26 -4.47
CA PHE A 84 -12.08 0.22 -4.28
C PHE A 84 -11.99 1.60 -3.62
N VAL A 85 -12.88 1.91 -2.70
CA VAL A 85 -12.90 3.20 -1.99
C VAL A 85 -12.94 3.01 -0.49
N ILE A 86 -12.54 4.06 0.22
CA ILE A 86 -12.70 4.19 1.66
C ILE A 86 -13.62 5.37 1.96
N HIS A 87 -14.29 5.30 3.09
CA HIS A 87 -15.02 6.42 3.67
C HIS A 87 -14.25 6.95 4.87
N VAL A 88 -14.09 8.27 4.90
CA VAL A 88 -13.38 8.98 5.96
C VAL A 88 -14.39 9.83 6.74
N GLU A 89 -14.24 9.89 8.04
CA GLU A 89 -15.07 10.69 8.93
C GLU A 89 -15.12 12.15 8.49
N ARG A 90 -16.29 12.78 8.57
CA ARG A 90 -16.53 14.18 8.18
C ARG A 90 -16.31 14.48 6.69
N VAL A 91 -16.12 13.48 5.85
CA VAL A 91 -16.02 13.64 4.40
C VAL A 91 -17.32 13.18 3.77
N VAL A 92 -18.27 14.07 3.74
CA VAL A 92 -19.63 13.84 3.23
C VAL A 92 -20.01 14.90 2.20
N LYS A 93 -20.95 14.57 1.34
CA LYS A 93 -21.61 15.47 0.41
C LYS A 93 -23.11 15.46 0.71
N GLU A 94 -23.68 16.63 0.79
CA GLU A 94 -25.10 16.78 0.97
C GLU A 94 -25.84 16.61 -0.35
N LYS A 95 -26.91 15.84 -0.35
CA LYS A 95 -27.84 15.71 -1.46
C LYS A 95 -28.82 16.86 -1.49
N VAL A 96 -29.55 17.01 -2.61
CA VAL A 96 -30.60 18.05 -2.76
C VAL A 96 -31.68 17.92 -1.68
N ASN A 97 -31.96 16.71 -1.19
CA ASN A 97 -32.93 16.47 -0.11
C ASN A 97 -32.35 16.70 1.31
N GLY A 98 -31.12 17.20 1.44
CA GLY A 98 -30.49 17.43 2.74
C GLY A 98 -29.80 16.19 3.36
N ALA A 99 -29.88 15.02 2.76
CA ALA A 99 -29.23 13.83 3.27
C ALA A 99 -27.70 13.88 3.07
N ALA A 100 -26.94 13.67 4.13
CA ALA A 100 -25.48 13.58 4.06
C ALA A 100 -25.04 12.18 3.58
N VAL A 101 -24.25 12.12 2.52
CA VAL A 101 -23.76 10.87 1.94
C VAL A 101 -22.23 10.85 2.01
N PRO A 102 -21.63 9.76 2.56
CA PRO A 102 -20.18 9.64 2.61
C PRO A 102 -19.57 9.58 1.21
N VAL A 103 -18.50 10.33 1.01
CA VAL A 103 -17.78 10.36 -0.28
C VAL A 103 -16.72 9.27 -0.29
N GLY A 104 -16.73 8.44 -1.33
CA GLY A 104 -15.72 7.41 -1.54
C GLY A 104 -14.41 8.01 -2.04
N ILE A 105 -13.30 7.72 -1.34
CA ILE A 105 -11.96 8.17 -1.68
C ILE A 105 -11.10 6.94 -1.96
N HIS A 106 -10.34 6.98 -3.06
CA HIS A 106 -9.41 5.89 -3.37
C HIS A 106 -8.21 5.92 -2.41
N PRO A 107 -7.74 4.79 -1.86
CA PRO A 107 -6.62 4.73 -0.90
C PRO A 107 -5.33 5.38 -1.39
N SER A 108 -5.08 5.42 -2.70
CA SER A 108 -3.91 6.10 -3.29
C SER A 108 -3.92 7.63 -3.11
N LYS A 109 -5.05 8.21 -2.72
CA LYS A 109 -5.25 9.65 -2.53
C LYS A 109 -5.13 10.08 -1.07
N VAL A 110 -4.76 9.16 -0.19
CA VAL A 110 -4.60 9.41 1.24
C VAL A 110 -3.22 8.98 1.74
N VAL A 111 -2.83 9.55 2.86
CA VAL A 111 -1.62 9.19 3.61
C VAL A 111 -2.06 8.80 5.01
N ILE A 112 -1.56 7.67 5.52
CA ILE A 112 -1.86 7.21 6.87
C ILE A 112 -0.97 7.95 7.86
N THR A 113 -1.59 8.64 8.83
CA THR A 113 -0.91 9.38 9.91
C THR A 113 -0.85 8.58 11.20
N LYS A 114 -1.87 7.75 11.48
CA LYS A 114 -1.83 6.79 12.58
C LYS A 114 -2.38 5.44 12.15
N LEU A 115 -1.72 4.38 12.60
CA LEU A 115 -2.11 3.01 12.34
C LEU A 115 -2.89 2.44 13.53
N LYS A 116 -4.05 1.82 13.25
CA LYS A 116 -4.68 0.91 14.20
C LYS A 116 -3.88 -0.39 14.21
N LEU A 117 -3.02 -0.57 15.20
CA LEU A 117 -2.16 -1.75 15.31
C LEU A 117 -2.90 -2.93 15.93
N ASP A 118 -2.73 -4.09 15.31
CA ASP A 118 -3.08 -5.40 15.85
C ASP A 118 -1.91 -6.38 15.66
N LYS A 119 -2.05 -7.60 16.16
CA LYS A 119 -1.01 -8.63 16.08
C LYS A 119 -0.57 -8.90 14.63
N ASP A 120 -1.52 -8.99 13.71
CA ASP A 120 -1.25 -9.28 12.30
C ASP A 120 -0.58 -8.12 11.58
N ARG A 121 -1.02 -6.89 11.86
CA ARG A 121 -0.39 -5.68 11.28
C ARG A 121 1.02 -5.48 11.78
N LYS A 122 1.33 -5.80 13.03
CA LYS A 122 2.70 -5.82 13.55
C LYS A 122 3.58 -6.82 12.78
N LYS A 123 3.09 -8.04 12.54
CA LYS A 123 3.79 -9.04 11.70
C LYS A 123 3.98 -8.56 10.26
N ILE A 124 3.00 -7.86 9.69
CA ILE A 124 3.13 -7.27 8.34
C ILE A 124 4.20 -6.19 8.32
N LEU A 125 4.24 -5.30 9.32
CA LEU A 125 5.27 -4.27 9.44
C LEU A 125 6.68 -4.88 9.56
N GLU A 126 6.83 -5.89 10.40
CA GLU A 126 8.09 -6.61 10.57
C GLU A 126 8.54 -7.26 9.25
N ARG A 127 7.66 -7.99 8.57
CA ARG A 127 7.96 -8.63 7.27
C ARG A 127 8.31 -7.63 6.16
N LYS A 128 7.70 -6.43 6.17
CA LYS A 128 7.95 -5.36 5.19
C LYS A 128 9.13 -4.48 5.55
N ASN A 129 9.70 -4.62 6.71
CA ASN A 129 10.82 -3.78 7.18
C ASN A 129 12.04 -3.99 6.27
N ARG A 130 12.43 -2.93 5.55
CA ARG A 130 13.56 -2.98 4.61
C ARG A 130 14.92 -2.95 5.29
N ALA A 131 15.01 -2.39 6.50
CA ALA A 131 16.28 -2.32 7.23
C ALA A 131 16.83 -3.72 7.60
N ILE A 132 15.96 -4.72 7.76
CA ILE A 132 16.36 -6.11 8.03
C ILE A 132 17.04 -6.73 6.79
N GLY A 133 16.51 -6.45 5.60
CA GLY A 133 17.08 -6.94 4.34
C GLY A 133 18.44 -6.34 4.01
N ASP A 134 18.65 -5.06 4.31
CA ASP A 134 19.92 -4.38 4.03
C ASP A 134 21.05 -4.79 4.99
N LYS A 135 20.73 -5.20 6.23
CA LYS A 135 21.73 -5.71 7.19
C LYS A 135 22.33 -7.05 6.76
N ASN A 136 21.60 -7.84 5.97
CA ASN A 136 22.04 -9.16 5.48
C ASN A 136 22.51 -9.13 4.02
N LYS A 137 22.30 -8.05 3.30
CA LYS A 137 22.83 -7.87 1.94
C LYS A 137 24.33 -7.62 1.99
N GLY A 138 25.10 -8.58 1.51
CA GLY A 138 26.55 -8.48 1.40
C GLY A 138 27.33 -9.06 2.59
N LYS A 139 26.68 -9.69 3.55
CA LYS A 139 27.36 -10.54 4.52
C LYS A 139 27.47 -11.94 3.95
N PHE A 140 28.55 -12.19 3.22
CA PHE A 140 28.98 -13.56 3.01
C PHE A 140 29.36 -14.13 4.39
N THR A 141 28.75 -15.23 4.77
CA THR A 141 29.16 -15.94 5.98
C THR A 141 30.55 -16.54 5.74
N GLU A 142 31.37 -16.65 6.79
CA GLU A 142 32.71 -17.30 6.68
C GLU A 142 32.61 -18.70 6.05
N ALA A 143 31.47 -19.37 6.22
CA ALA A 143 31.19 -20.66 5.57
C ALA A 143 31.06 -20.53 4.04
N ASP A 144 30.48 -19.46 3.52
CA ASP A 144 30.34 -19.22 2.06
C ASP A 144 31.71 -18.93 1.43
N VAL A 145 32.60 -18.24 2.20
CA VAL A 145 33.98 -17.97 1.76
C VAL A 145 34.86 -19.23 1.82
N ALA A 146 34.63 -20.08 2.82
CA ALA A 146 35.37 -21.34 2.93
C ALA A 146 35.03 -22.35 1.81
N MET A 147 33.77 -22.39 1.34
CA MET A 147 33.38 -23.24 0.21
C MET A 147 33.89 -22.74 -1.15
N ALA A 148 34.17 -21.45 -1.30
CA ALA A 148 34.72 -20.89 -2.54
C ALA A 148 36.25 -21.14 -2.71
N ASN A 149 36.94 -21.63 -1.67
CA ASN A 149 38.38 -21.88 -1.67
C ASN A 149 38.73 -23.39 -1.71
N VAL A 150 37.77 -24.25 -2.03
CA VAL A 150 37.98 -25.71 -2.21
C VAL A 150 37.86 -26.02 -3.69
N ASP A 151 38.86 -25.62 -4.47
CA ASP A 151 39.23 -26.14 -5.79
C ASP A 151 40.75 -26.29 -5.87
#